data_9fdd6414f3e10fc699b093bc7fe5e3ab
#
_entry.id   9fdd6414f3e10fc699b093bc7fe5e3ab
#
_cell.length_a   1.000
_cell.length_b   1.000
_cell.length_c   1.000
_cell.angle_alpha   90.00
_cell.angle_beta   90.00
_cell.angle_gamma   90.00
#
_symmetry.space_group_name_H-M   'P 1'
#
loop_
_entity.id
_entity.type
_entity.pdbx_description
1 polymer ?
#
loop_
_entity_poly.entity_id
_entity_poly.type
_entity_poly.pdbx_seq_one_letter_code
_entity_poly.pdbx_strand_id
1 'polypeptide(L)'
;IGADDTSHPNNAKALAGEWVQEIFKIIRGYGGAAVAATQDIGDLDRSRFGKGILNVAKTKIILNLEDDEARRVQSILHLSDAEIMSITRFERGQGLISTNSNHITVSFKASPLEKQLITTDRMELNQILQEKMAQNAHNADL
;
A
#
# COMPACT_ATOMS: atom_id res chain seq x y z
N ILE A 1 23.86 -33.64 15.79
CA ILE A 1 22.56 -33.11 16.24
C ILE A 1 22.78 -31.63 16.40
N GLY A 2 22.61 -30.86 15.30
CA GLY A 2 22.75 -29.44 15.29
C GLY A 2 21.51 -28.81 15.93
N ALA A 3 21.72 -28.04 17.01
CA ALA A 3 20.68 -27.21 17.58
C ALA A 3 20.27 -26.18 16.54
N ASP A 4 19.02 -26.19 16.17
CA ASP A 4 18.39 -25.21 15.31
C ASP A 4 18.33 -23.87 16.11
N ASP A 5 19.33 -23.01 15.87
CA ASP A 5 19.45 -21.71 16.55
C ASP A 5 18.47 -20.71 15.90
N THR A 6 17.19 -20.88 16.20
CA THR A 6 16.12 -19.95 15.82
C THR A 6 16.11 -18.65 16.64
N SER A 7 17.07 -18.50 17.57
CA SER A 7 17.11 -17.40 18.54
C SER A 7 17.74 -16.11 17.99
N HIS A 8 18.37 -16.13 16.80
CA HIS A 8 18.93 -14.92 16.21
C HIS A 8 17.84 -14.06 15.51
N PRO A 9 17.72 -12.77 15.85
CA PRO A 9 16.71 -11.86 15.27
C PRO A 9 16.80 -11.77 13.72
N ASN A 10 17.96 -12.05 13.15
CA ASN A 10 18.15 -12.12 11.69
C ASN A 10 17.49 -13.35 11.07
N ASN A 11 17.44 -14.49 11.76
CA ASN A 11 16.78 -15.70 11.28
C ASN A 11 15.26 -15.54 11.29
N ALA A 12 14.70 -14.91 12.32
CA ALA A 12 13.26 -14.65 12.39
C ALA A 12 12.79 -13.70 11.28
N LYS A 13 13.56 -12.65 10.96
CA LYS A 13 13.27 -11.74 9.84
C LYS A 13 13.37 -12.44 8.48
N ALA A 14 14.36 -13.31 8.31
CA ALA A 14 14.52 -14.09 7.09
C ALA A 14 13.35 -15.06 6.87
N LEU A 15 12.98 -15.83 7.90
CA LEU A 15 11.83 -16.75 7.87
C LEU A 15 10.52 -16.03 7.57
N ALA A 16 10.27 -14.88 8.21
CA ALA A 16 9.08 -14.07 7.95
C ALA A 16 9.03 -13.58 6.49
N GLY A 17 10.17 -13.14 5.95
CA GLY A 17 10.30 -12.71 4.56
C GLY A 17 10.04 -13.83 3.55
N GLU A 18 10.56 -15.03 3.81
CA GLU A 18 10.29 -16.22 3.00
C GLU A 18 8.81 -16.57 2.99
N TRP A 19 8.19 -16.58 4.16
CA TRP A 19 6.78 -16.88 4.31
C TRP A 19 5.87 -15.91 3.57
N VAL A 20 6.15 -14.60 3.69
CA VAL A 20 5.40 -13.57 2.96
C VAL A 20 5.58 -13.74 1.45
N GLN A 21 6.81 -13.98 0.97
CA GLN A 21 7.06 -14.22 -0.45
C GLN A 21 6.30 -15.46 -0.96
N GLU A 22 6.26 -16.53 -0.18
CA GLU A 22 5.54 -17.75 -0.54
C GLU A 22 4.04 -17.50 -0.63
N ILE A 23 3.46 -16.74 0.30
CA ILE A 23 2.04 -16.33 0.23
C ILE A 23 1.75 -15.63 -1.10
N PHE A 24 2.58 -14.68 -1.53
CA PHE A 24 2.40 -13.98 -2.79
C PHE A 24 2.40 -14.90 -4.01
N LYS A 25 3.12 -16.04 -3.95
CA LYS A 25 3.16 -17.02 -5.03
C LYS A 25 1.91 -17.89 -5.08
N ILE A 26 1.42 -18.36 -3.93
CA ILE A 26 0.42 -19.43 -3.85
C ILE A 26 -1.01 -18.91 -3.65
N ILE A 27 -1.20 -17.72 -3.08
CA ILE A 27 -2.50 -17.22 -2.62
C ILE A 27 -3.57 -17.23 -3.73
N ARG A 28 -3.17 -16.97 -4.97
CA ARG A 28 -4.07 -17.01 -6.12
C ARG A 28 -4.69 -18.39 -6.33
N GLY A 29 -3.96 -19.46 -6.06
CA GLY A 29 -4.45 -20.84 -6.16
C GLY A 29 -5.56 -21.14 -5.16
N TYR A 30 -5.64 -20.38 -4.07
CA TYR A 30 -6.68 -20.46 -3.05
C TYR A 30 -7.80 -19.42 -3.24
N GLY A 31 -7.85 -18.77 -4.40
CA GLY A 31 -8.86 -17.74 -4.69
C GLY A 31 -8.65 -16.42 -3.92
N GLY A 32 -7.49 -16.24 -3.30
CA GLY A 32 -7.14 -15.05 -2.54
C GLY A 32 -6.29 -14.04 -3.33
N ALA A 33 -6.12 -12.86 -2.75
CA ALA A 33 -5.19 -11.84 -3.21
C ALA A 33 -4.32 -11.37 -2.03
N ALA A 34 -3.03 -11.15 -2.28
CA ALA A 34 -2.11 -10.58 -1.31
C ALA A 34 -1.80 -9.13 -1.70
N VAL A 35 -1.83 -8.24 -0.72
CA VAL A 35 -1.48 -6.83 -0.87
C VAL A 35 -0.38 -6.51 0.15
N ALA A 36 0.71 -5.90 -0.32
CA ALA A 36 1.73 -5.33 0.52
C ALA A 36 1.74 -3.80 0.34
N ALA A 37 1.73 -3.07 1.43
CA ALA A 37 1.89 -1.62 1.44
C ALA A 37 3.18 -1.25 2.18
N THR A 38 3.95 -0.33 1.61
CA THR A 38 5.19 0.19 2.21
C THR A 38 5.30 1.68 1.98
N GLN A 39 5.96 2.37 2.86
CA GLN A 39 6.33 3.77 2.71
C GLN A 39 7.75 3.94 2.13
N ASP A 40 8.57 2.90 2.18
CA ASP A 40 9.95 2.90 1.65
C ASP A 40 10.15 1.68 0.74
N ILE A 41 10.25 1.92 -0.57
CA ILE A 41 10.53 0.86 -1.54
C ILE A 41 11.97 0.33 -1.40
N GLY A 42 12.86 1.11 -0.87
CA GLY A 42 14.24 0.70 -0.62
C GLY A 42 14.34 -0.47 0.35
N ASP A 43 13.41 -0.59 1.30
CA ASP A 43 13.34 -1.76 2.19
C ASP A 43 13.00 -3.04 1.43
N LEU A 44 12.11 -2.95 0.44
CA LEU A 44 11.81 -4.08 -0.43
C LEU A 44 12.97 -4.38 -1.38
N ASP A 45 13.62 -3.38 -1.97
CA ASP A 45 14.70 -3.59 -2.93
C ASP A 45 15.98 -4.12 -2.27
N ARG A 46 16.30 -3.71 -1.05
CA ARG A 46 17.45 -4.23 -0.29
C ARG A 46 17.28 -5.68 0.16
N SER A 47 16.05 -6.15 0.28
CA SER A 47 15.74 -7.51 0.73
C SER A 47 15.59 -8.46 -0.45
N ARG A 48 16.24 -9.63 -0.38
CA ARG A 48 16.03 -10.73 -1.34
C ARG A 48 14.55 -11.09 -1.48
N PHE A 49 13.84 -11.10 -0.37
CA PHE A 49 12.41 -11.44 -0.32
C PHE A 49 11.55 -10.32 -0.87
N GLY A 50 11.89 -9.07 -0.58
CA GLY A 50 11.23 -7.90 -1.11
C GLY A 50 11.32 -7.82 -2.63
N LYS A 51 12.50 -8.09 -3.21
CA LYS A 51 12.66 -8.22 -4.67
C LYS A 51 11.75 -9.31 -5.25
N GLY A 52 11.61 -10.44 -4.54
CA GLY A 52 10.69 -11.49 -4.92
C GLY A 52 9.24 -11.02 -4.96
N ILE A 53 8.80 -10.26 -3.96
CA ILE A 53 7.45 -9.67 -3.91
C ILE A 53 7.25 -8.69 -5.08
N LEU A 54 8.19 -7.77 -5.31
CA LEU A 54 8.14 -6.81 -6.42
C LEU A 54 8.01 -7.48 -7.79
N ASN A 55 8.67 -8.62 -7.98
CA ASN A 55 8.61 -9.39 -9.23
C ASN A 55 7.28 -10.14 -9.42
N VAL A 56 6.73 -10.68 -8.33
CA VAL A 56 5.48 -11.47 -8.36
C VAL A 56 4.24 -10.57 -8.40
N ALA A 57 4.27 -9.43 -7.71
CA ALA A 57 3.18 -8.47 -7.71
C ALA A 57 3.02 -7.84 -9.10
N LYS A 58 1.98 -8.24 -9.82
CA LYS A 58 1.70 -7.76 -11.19
C LYS A 58 1.14 -6.36 -11.23
N THR A 59 0.38 -5.98 -10.21
CA THR A 59 -0.18 -4.63 -10.07
C THR A 59 0.55 -3.90 -8.96
N LYS A 60 1.00 -2.69 -9.25
CA LYS A 60 1.64 -1.79 -8.30
C LYS A 60 0.92 -0.45 -8.34
N ILE A 61 0.66 0.11 -7.18
CA ILE A 61 0.04 1.44 -7.03
C ILE A 61 1.08 2.33 -6.36
N ILE A 62 1.48 3.39 -7.05
CA ILE A 62 2.46 4.36 -6.59
C ILE A 62 1.70 5.66 -6.31
N LEU A 63 1.72 6.10 -5.08
CA LEU A 63 1.16 7.39 -4.67
C LEU A 63 2.23 8.48 -4.76
N ASN A 64 1.95 9.68 -4.22
CA ASN A 64 2.94 10.74 -4.16
C ASN A 64 4.21 10.28 -3.43
N LEU A 65 5.36 10.61 -4.01
CA LEU A 65 6.68 10.32 -3.48
C LEU A 65 7.56 11.56 -3.53
N GLU A 66 8.48 11.68 -2.58
CA GLU A 66 9.59 12.63 -2.62
C GLU A 66 10.56 12.29 -3.77
N ASP A 67 11.32 13.28 -4.24
CA ASP A 67 12.20 13.14 -5.41
C ASP A 67 13.19 11.97 -5.29
N ASP A 68 13.79 11.78 -4.14
CA ASP A 68 14.77 10.72 -3.92
C ASP A 68 14.13 9.32 -3.99
N GLU A 69 12.95 9.17 -3.42
CA GLU A 69 12.20 7.91 -3.45
C GLU A 69 11.65 7.64 -4.85
N ALA A 70 11.16 8.67 -5.54
CA ALA A 70 10.69 8.57 -6.92
C ALA A 70 11.80 8.09 -7.87
N ARG A 71 13.03 8.55 -7.71
CA ARG A 71 14.19 8.08 -8.50
C ARG A 71 14.53 6.61 -8.23
N ARG A 72 14.38 6.14 -6.99
CA ARG A 72 14.54 4.71 -6.65
C ARG A 72 13.45 3.87 -7.34
N VAL A 73 12.21 4.30 -7.25
CA VAL A 73 11.08 3.65 -7.93
C VAL A 73 11.29 3.63 -9.44
N GLN A 74 11.82 4.71 -10.04
CA GLN A 74 12.17 4.79 -11.46
C GLN A 74 13.07 3.64 -11.89
N SER A 75 14.15 3.41 -11.15
CA SER A 75 15.13 2.36 -11.49
C SER A 75 14.56 0.95 -11.36
N ILE A 76 13.69 0.74 -10.36
CA ILE A 76 13.12 -0.58 -10.04
C ILE A 76 11.98 -0.95 -11.02
N LEU A 77 11.14 0.03 -11.36
CA LEU A 77 9.95 -0.19 -12.18
C LEU A 77 10.10 0.27 -13.62
N HIS A 78 11.27 0.78 -14.00
CA HIS A 78 11.60 1.28 -15.34
C HIS A 78 10.65 2.38 -15.84
N LEU A 79 10.33 3.32 -14.93
CA LEU A 79 9.45 4.44 -15.25
C LEU A 79 10.18 5.50 -16.09
N SER A 80 9.44 6.22 -16.91
CA SER A 80 9.94 7.37 -17.67
C SER A 80 10.10 8.61 -16.78
N ASP A 81 10.90 9.57 -17.22
CA ASP A 81 11.05 10.85 -16.49
C ASP A 81 9.73 11.62 -16.36
N ALA A 82 8.85 11.52 -17.36
CA ALA A 82 7.53 12.15 -17.31
C ALA A 82 6.64 11.53 -16.22
N GLU A 83 6.70 10.22 -16.01
CA GLU A 83 5.98 9.52 -14.96
C GLU A 83 6.51 9.91 -13.59
N ILE A 84 7.83 10.03 -13.43
CA ILE A 84 8.45 10.50 -12.19
C ILE A 84 8.03 11.93 -11.87
N MET A 85 8.06 12.84 -12.86
CA MET A 85 7.57 14.21 -12.66
C MET A 85 6.10 14.26 -12.26
N SER A 86 5.29 13.31 -12.72
CA SER A 86 3.88 13.21 -12.31
C SER A 86 3.76 12.70 -10.88
N ILE A 87 4.50 11.64 -10.52
CA ILE A 87 4.48 11.02 -9.18
C ILE A 87 4.84 12.03 -8.09
N THR A 88 5.88 12.85 -8.30
CA THR A 88 6.32 13.87 -7.33
C THR A 88 5.33 15.02 -7.16
N ARG A 89 4.38 15.16 -8.07
CA ARG A 89 3.35 16.23 -8.06
C ARG A 89 1.95 15.72 -7.74
N PHE A 90 1.78 14.43 -7.49
CA PHE A 90 0.47 13.89 -7.17
C PHE A 90 -0.11 14.54 -5.91
N GLU A 91 -1.37 14.95 -6.01
CA GLU A 91 -2.15 15.39 -4.88
C GLU A 91 -2.76 14.20 -4.13
N ARG A 92 -3.36 14.48 -2.97
CA ARG A 92 -4.07 13.45 -2.20
C ARG A 92 -5.14 12.76 -3.06
N GLY A 93 -5.06 11.45 -3.16
CA GLY A 93 -5.97 10.63 -3.96
C GLY A 93 -5.53 10.43 -5.40
N GLN A 94 -4.38 10.95 -5.81
CA GLN A 94 -3.79 10.65 -7.11
C GLN A 94 -2.72 9.57 -6.99
N GLY A 95 -2.53 8.81 -8.07
CA GLY A 95 -1.53 7.76 -8.12
C GLY A 95 -1.30 7.23 -9.51
N LEU A 96 -0.22 6.47 -9.67
CA LEU A 96 0.11 5.71 -10.85
C LEU A 96 -0.19 4.23 -10.60
N ILE A 97 -1.02 3.62 -11.43
CA ILE A 97 -1.20 2.17 -11.47
C ILE A 97 -0.30 1.61 -12.55
N SER A 98 0.61 0.73 -12.15
CA SER A 98 1.46 -0.05 -13.04
C SER A 98 0.96 -1.50 -13.05
N THR A 99 0.55 -1.99 -14.20
CA THR A 99 0.13 -3.39 -14.39
C THR A 99 0.84 -3.97 -15.60
N ASN A 100 1.71 -4.94 -15.37
CA ASN A 100 2.65 -5.46 -16.37
C ASN A 100 3.52 -4.31 -16.93
N SER A 101 3.34 -3.96 -18.21
CA SER A 101 4.06 -2.87 -18.88
C SER A 101 3.19 -1.63 -19.13
N ASN A 102 1.95 -1.62 -18.61
CA ASN A 102 1.03 -0.51 -18.78
C ASN A 102 1.02 0.35 -17.54
N HIS A 103 1.16 1.67 -17.72
CA HIS A 103 1.13 2.65 -16.66
C HIS A 103 -0.02 3.63 -16.90
N ILE A 104 -0.83 3.87 -15.87
CA ILE A 104 -2.00 4.75 -15.96
C ILE A 104 -2.03 5.65 -14.73
N THR A 105 -2.07 6.95 -14.93
CA THR A 105 -2.33 7.91 -13.86
C THR A 105 -3.82 7.91 -13.53
N VAL A 106 -4.15 7.82 -12.25
CA VAL A 106 -5.51 7.73 -11.74
C VAL A 106 -5.78 8.74 -10.63
N SER A 107 -7.04 9.12 -10.50
CA SER A 107 -7.54 9.90 -9.36
C SER A 107 -8.57 9.08 -8.62
N PHE A 108 -8.24 8.69 -7.39
CA PHE A 108 -9.13 7.96 -6.50
C PHE A 108 -10.01 8.95 -5.75
N LYS A 109 -11.32 8.85 -5.93
CA LYS A 109 -12.28 9.67 -5.20
C LYS A 109 -13.16 8.79 -4.36
N ALA A 110 -13.05 8.91 -3.05
CA ALA A 110 -13.99 8.28 -2.14
C ALA A 110 -15.34 8.98 -2.22
N SER A 111 -16.42 8.20 -2.27
CA SER A 111 -17.78 8.71 -2.10
C SER A 111 -17.98 9.29 -0.70
N PRO A 112 -19.02 10.11 -0.46
CA PRO A 112 -19.32 10.62 0.88
C PRO A 112 -19.49 9.49 1.92
N LEU A 113 -20.12 8.38 1.53
CA LEU A 113 -20.29 7.23 2.41
C LEU A 113 -18.96 6.56 2.74
N GLU A 114 -18.10 6.33 1.75
CA GLU A 114 -16.77 5.76 1.98
C GLU A 114 -15.94 6.67 2.88
N LYS A 115 -15.97 7.99 2.68
CA LYS A 115 -15.29 8.94 3.57
C LYS A 115 -15.73 8.77 5.03
N GLN A 116 -17.03 8.64 5.28
CA GLN A 116 -17.54 8.43 6.64
C GLN A 116 -17.05 7.13 7.28
N LEU A 117 -16.79 6.10 6.47
CA LEU A 117 -16.37 4.78 6.95
C LEU A 117 -14.85 4.66 7.12
N ILE A 118 -14.06 5.38 6.32
CA ILE A 118 -12.59 5.18 6.26
C ILE A 118 -11.78 6.36 6.80
N THR A 119 -12.40 7.52 7.08
CA THR A 119 -11.66 8.68 7.57
C THR A 119 -11.00 8.39 8.91
N THR A 120 -9.73 8.79 9.03
CA THR A 120 -8.95 8.79 10.27
C THR A 120 -8.69 10.21 10.78
N ASP A 121 -9.20 11.22 10.06
CA ASP A 121 -9.10 12.61 10.48
C ASP A 121 -9.97 12.87 11.69
N ARG A 122 -9.37 13.34 12.79
CA ARG A 122 -10.06 13.55 14.07
C ARG A 122 -11.14 14.63 13.98
N MET A 123 -10.95 15.66 13.15
CA MET A 123 -11.95 16.72 12.99
C MET A 123 -13.15 16.20 12.22
N GLU A 124 -12.93 15.48 11.12
CA GLU A 124 -14.00 14.83 10.35
C GLU A 124 -14.76 13.82 11.19
N LEU A 125 -14.07 12.97 11.97
CA LEU A 125 -14.69 12.01 12.89
C LEU A 125 -15.60 12.68 13.93
N ASN A 126 -15.16 13.78 14.52
CA ASN A 126 -15.96 14.53 15.49
C ASN A 126 -17.21 15.14 14.85
N GLN A 127 -17.11 15.67 13.64
CA GLN A 127 -18.27 16.18 12.92
C GLN A 127 -19.29 15.07 12.63
N ILE A 128 -18.83 13.92 12.12
CA ILE A 128 -19.69 12.76 11.85
C ILE A 128 -20.38 12.28 13.13
N LEU A 129 -19.67 12.26 14.27
CA LEU A 129 -20.25 11.88 15.56
C LEU A 129 -21.33 12.87 16.03
N GLN A 130 -21.09 14.17 15.89
CA GLN A 130 -22.07 15.20 16.24
C GLN A 130 -23.32 15.11 15.39
N GLU A 131 -23.19 14.93 14.07
CA GLU A 131 -24.30 14.74 13.15
C GLU A 131 -25.14 13.51 13.51
N LYS A 132 -24.49 12.38 13.81
CA LYS A 132 -25.19 11.15 14.24
C LYS A 132 -25.91 11.33 15.57
N MET A 133 -25.32 12.03 16.53
CA MET A 133 -25.97 12.33 17.82
C MET A 133 -27.20 13.21 17.62
N ALA A 134 -27.12 14.23 16.77
CA ALA A 134 -28.23 15.11 16.46
C ALA A 134 -29.40 14.36 15.76
N GLN A 135 -29.08 13.47 14.81
CA GLN A 135 -30.05 12.63 14.13
C GLN A 135 -30.74 11.65 15.10
N ASN A 136 -30.01 11.02 16.00
CA ASN A 136 -30.56 10.10 16.98
C ASN A 136 -31.44 10.83 18.01
N ALA A 137 -31.10 12.04 18.44
CA ALA A 137 -31.93 12.85 19.30
C ALA A 137 -33.26 13.22 18.63
N HIS A 138 -33.22 13.62 17.37
CA HIS A 138 -34.43 13.95 16.61
C HIS A 138 -35.35 12.74 16.39
N ASN A 139 -34.77 11.55 16.18
CA ASN A 139 -35.56 10.32 16.03
C ASN A 139 -36.10 9.75 17.35
N ALA A 140 -35.64 10.20 18.50
CA ALA A 140 -36.11 9.79 19.82
C ALA A 140 -37.28 10.64 20.29
N ASP A 141 -37.51 11.81 19.65
CA ASP A 141 -38.63 12.74 19.95
C ASP A 141 -39.88 12.51 19.05
N LEU A 142 -39.85 11.49 18.18
CA LEU A 142 -40.91 11.03 17.31
C LEU A 142 -41.53 9.72 17.81
#